data_b5f772e373782c01dc9f4f6ae073ae01
#
_entry.id   b5f772e373782c01dc9f4f6ae073ae01
#
_cell.length_a   1.000
_cell.length_b   1.000
_cell.length_c   1.000
_cell.angle_alpha   90.00
_cell.angle_beta   90.00
_cell.angle_gamma   90.00
#
_symmetry.space_group_name_H-M   'P 1'
#
loop_
_entity.id
_entity.type
_entity.pdbx_description
1 polymer ?
#
loop_
_entity_poly.entity_id
_entity_poly.type
_entity_poly.pdbx_seq_one_letter_code
_entity_poly.pdbx_strand_id
1 'polypeptide(L)'
;MKKGTALMRRIGMLTSGGDCQSLNATMRGVAKSLYKMFDDIEIVGFEDGYKGLMYADYRIMKQSDFSGILTRGGTILGTSRQPFKLMRTPDENGLDKVEAMKHTYYKLKLECLVILGGNGSQKTANLLREEGLNIVSLPKTI
;
A
#
# COMPACT_ATOMS: atom_id res chain seq x y z
N MET A 1 16.41 19.76 16.42
CA MET A 1 16.26 19.08 16.37
C MET A 1 15.76 18.62 16.23
N LYS A 2 15.87 18.39 16.23
CA LYS A 2 15.47 17.65 15.92
C LYS A 2 14.88 17.36 16.39
N LYS A 3 14.82 18.08 16.03
CA LYS A 3 13.96 17.32 16.55
C LYS A 3 13.99 15.92 16.61
N GLY A 4 14.75 15.58 16.89
CA GLY A 4 15.00 14.20 16.96
C GLY A 4 13.98 13.36 17.68
N THR A 5 13.07 13.98 18.34
CA THR A 5 11.98 13.28 19.03
C THR A 5 10.73 13.16 18.20
N ALA A 6 10.68 13.85 17.08
CA ALA A 6 9.51 13.76 16.21
C ALA A 6 9.45 12.38 15.56
N LEU A 7 8.30 11.75 15.64
CA LEU A 7 8.12 10.47 14.97
C LEU A 7 7.91 10.70 13.49
N MET A 8 8.58 9.89 12.68
CA MET A 8 8.37 9.90 11.25
C MET A 8 6.95 9.45 10.96
N ARG A 9 6.23 10.19 10.13
CA ARG A 9 4.91 9.75 9.66
C ARG A 9 5.12 8.63 8.65
N ARG A 10 4.46 7.51 8.86
CA ARG A 10 4.58 6.38 7.96
C ARG A 10 3.28 6.13 7.23
N ILE A 11 3.34 6.16 5.91
CA ILE A 11 2.20 5.92 5.05
C ILE A 11 2.51 4.67 4.23
N GLY A 12 1.64 3.67 4.34
CA GLY A 12 1.78 2.48 3.51
C GLY A 12 1.18 2.71 2.14
N MET A 13 1.70 2.02 1.16
CA MET A 13 1.21 2.12 -0.22
C MET A 13 1.30 0.76 -0.88
N LEU A 14 0.22 0.36 -1.54
CA LEU A 14 0.24 -0.86 -2.34
C LEU A 14 -0.63 -0.69 -3.59
N THR A 15 -0.31 -1.47 -4.60
CA THR A 15 -1.11 -1.55 -5.82
C THR A 15 -1.67 -2.96 -5.91
N SER A 16 -2.91 -3.07 -6.39
CA SER A 16 -3.60 -4.35 -6.45
C SER A 16 -4.44 -4.42 -7.71
N GLY A 17 -4.60 -5.64 -8.24
CA GLY A 17 -5.32 -5.85 -9.48
C GLY A 17 -4.37 -5.94 -10.65
N GLY A 18 -4.88 -5.72 -11.85
CA GLY A 18 -4.04 -5.82 -13.04
C GLY A 18 -3.01 -4.70 -13.15
N ASP A 19 -1.89 -5.00 -13.73
CA ASP A 19 -0.86 -4.00 -14.00
C ASP A 19 -1.38 -2.96 -15.00
N CYS A 20 -1.09 -1.69 -14.72
CA CYS A 20 -1.44 -0.65 -15.65
C CYS A 20 -0.58 0.59 -15.37
N GLN A 21 -0.25 1.30 -16.43
CA GLN A 21 0.60 2.48 -16.30
C GLN A 21 0.01 3.56 -15.42
N SER A 22 -1.32 3.64 -15.38
CA SER A 22 -1.96 4.64 -14.55
C SER A 22 -1.70 4.43 -13.06
N LEU A 23 -1.36 3.21 -12.65
CA LEU A 23 -1.02 2.94 -11.26
C LEU A 23 0.27 3.67 -10.87
N ASN A 24 1.28 3.61 -11.73
CA ASN A 24 2.53 4.33 -11.48
C ASN A 24 2.31 5.83 -11.43
N ALA A 25 1.52 6.35 -12.36
CA ALA A 25 1.24 7.78 -12.41
C ALA A 25 0.51 8.26 -11.15
N THR A 26 -0.50 7.49 -10.72
CA THR A 26 -1.26 7.82 -9.51
C THR A 26 -0.36 7.72 -8.28
N MET A 27 0.45 6.67 -8.22
CA MET A 27 1.38 6.46 -7.11
C MET A 27 2.35 7.63 -6.99
N ARG A 28 2.91 8.06 -8.13
CA ARG A 28 3.82 9.20 -8.16
C ARG A 28 3.13 10.48 -7.68
N GLY A 29 1.89 10.70 -8.14
CA GLY A 29 1.13 11.87 -7.71
C GLY A 29 0.88 11.91 -6.23
N VAL A 30 0.48 10.77 -5.66
CA VAL A 30 0.25 10.66 -4.22
C VAL A 30 1.54 10.90 -3.46
N ALA A 31 2.62 10.25 -3.86
CA ALA A 31 3.91 10.41 -3.18
C ALA A 31 4.38 11.85 -3.23
N LYS A 32 4.30 12.48 -4.40
CA LYS A 32 4.71 13.86 -4.56
C LYS A 32 3.94 14.80 -3.65
N SER A 33 2.63 14.58 -3.55
CA SER A 33 1.78 15.40 -2.67
C SER A 33 2.17 15.20 -1.20
N LEU A 34 2.42 13.95 -0.80
CA LEU A 34 2.79 13.66 0.59
C LEU A 34 4.13 14.28 0.96
N TYR A 35 5.12 14.18 0.08
CA TYR A 35 6.42 14.78 0.35
C TYR A 35 6.35 16.31 0.41
N LYS A 36 5.41 16.89 -0.33
CA LYS A 36 5.23 18.34 -0.31
C LYS A 36 4.54 18.80 0.96
N MET A 37 3.58 18.02 1.45
CA MET A 37 2.77 18.38 2.62
C MET A 37 3.47 18.14 3.94
N PHE A 38 4.35 17.16 4.00
CA PHE A 38 4.98 16.74 5.26
C PHE A 38 6.49 16.66 5.10
N ASP A 39 7.21 17.24 6.06
CA ASP A 39 8.67 17.18 6.04
C ASP A 39 9.18 15.82 6.50
N ASP A 40 8.50 15.23 7.48
CA ASP A 40 8.92 13.98 8.11
C ASP A 40 7.99 12.86 7.70
N ILE A 41 8.09 12.42 6.44
CA ILE A 41 7.24 11.36 5.96
C ILE A 41 8.07 10.24 5.38
N GLU A 42 7.63 9.03 5.64
CA GLU A 42 8.25 7.81 5.13
C GLU A 42 7.15 7.00 4.44
N ILE A 43 7.36 6.65 3.19
CA ILE A 43 6.42 5.85 2.45
C ILE A 43 6.91 4.41 2.44
N VAL A 44 6.07 3.51 2.94
CA VAL A 44 6.37 2.09 2.99
C VAL A 44 5.63 1.43 1.83
N GLY A 45 6.39 0.96 0.83
CA GLY A 45 5.79 0.31 -0.34
C GLY A 45 5.74 -1.19 -0.15
N PHE A 46 4.56 -1.77 -0.27
CA PHE A 46 4.39 -3.22 -0.13
C PHE A 46 4.55 -3.90 -1.48
N GLU A 47 5.38 -4.95 -1.51
CA GLU A 47 5.63 -5.69 -2.73
C GLU A 47 4.47 -6.63 -3.04
N ASP A 48 4.11 -6.69 -4.32
CA ASP A 48 3.08 -7.62 -4.80
C ASP A 48 1.72 -7.46 -4.11
N GLY A 49 1.33 -6.22 -3.88
CA GLY A 49 -0.02 -5.89 -3.41
C GLY A 49 -0.31 -6.38 -2.00
N TYR A 50 -1.50 -6.92 -1.82
CA TYR A 50 -1.91 -7.40 -0.50
C TYR A 50 -1.02 -8.52 0.03
N LYS A 51 -0.39 -9.28 -0.87
CA LYS A 51 0.52 -10.34 -0.44
C LYS A 51 1.67 -9.77 0.38
N GLY A 52 2.23 -8.64 -0.06
CA GLY A 52 3.29 -7.98 0.70
C GLY A 52 2.81 -7.51 2.07
N LEU A 53 1.57 -7.05 2.14
CA LEU A 53 1.01 -6.64 3.42
C LEU A 53 0.82 -7.85 4.35
N MET A 54 0.41 -8.98 3.81
CA MET A 54 0.22 -10.21 4.59
C MET A 54 1.52 -10.74 5.16
N TYR A 55 2.57 -10.72 4.37
CA TYR A 55 3.86 -11.35 4.73
C TYR A 55 4.92 -10.35 5.16
N ALA A 56 4.54 -9.07 5.30
CA ALA A 56 5.46 -7.98 5.68
C ALA A 56 6.63 -7.87 4.71
N ASP A 57 6.32 -7.97 3.42
CA ASP A 57 7.30 -7.81 2.36
C ASP A 57 7.18 -6.39 1.83
N TYR A 58 8.07 -5.53 2.28
CA TYR A 58 7.99 -4.11 2.00
C TYR A 58 9.37 -3.50 1.85
N ARG A 59 9.40 -2.29 1.32
CA ARG A 59 10.61 -1.49 1.31
C ARG A 59 10.26 -0.04 1.61
N ILE A 60 11.24 0.67 2.16
CA ILE A 60 11.07 2.11 2.40
C ILE A 60 11.34 2.82 1.09
N MET A 61 10.35 3.55 0.60
CA MET A 61 10.47 4.25 -0.67
C MET A 61 11.21 5.57 -0.48
N LYS A 62 11.97 5.95 -1.49
CA LYS A 62 12.65 7.25 -1.54
C LYS A 62 11.98 8.09 -2.62
N GLN A 63 12.12 9.41 -2.52
CA GLN A 63 11.56 10.27 -3.56
C GLN A 63 12.07 9.89 -4.93
N SER A 64 13.35 9.49 -5.01
CA SER A 64 13.93 9.09 -6.29
C SER A 64 13.28 7.84 -6.88
N ASP A 65 12.67 7.00 -6.05
CA ASP A 65 11.99 5.80 -6.55
C ASP A 65 10.77 6.13 -7.40
N PHE A 66 10.20 7.31 -7.20
CA PHE A 66 9.03 7.75 -7.95
C PHE A 66 9.37 8.56 -9.19
N SER A 67 10.63 8.93 -9.34
CA SER A 67 11.09 9.68 -10.51
C SER A 67 11.17 8.74 -11.72
N GLY A 68 10.67 9.20 -12.85
CA GLY A 68 10.78 8.44 -14.09
C GLY A 68 9.86 7.23 -14.22
N ILE A 69 9.01 6.97 -13.24
CA ILE A 69 8.14 5.79 -13.31
C ILE A 69 6.99 5.95 -14.32
N LEU A 70 6.75 7.17 -14.78
CA LEU A 70 5.68 7.42 -15.76
C LEU A 70 5.87 6.68 -17.06
N THR A 71 7.12 6.36 -17.41
CA THR A 71 7.43 5.69 -18.68
C THR A 71 7.55 4.17 -18.51
N ARG A 72 7.45 3.67 -17.28
CA ARG A 72 7.57 2.24 -17.04
C ARG A 72 6.22 1.56 -17.19
N GLY A 73 6.22 0.37 -17.77
CA GLY A 73 5.02 -0.43 -17.81
C GLY A 73 4.73 -1.06 -16.46
N GLY A 74 3.46 -1.32 -16.20
CA GLY A 74 3.05 -1.97 -14.95
C GLY A 74 3.19 -1.08 -13.73
N THR A 75 3.35 -1.68 -12.59
CA THR A 75 3.55 -0.97 -11.33
C THR A 75 4.91 -1.30 -10.75
N ILE A 76 5.57 -0.30 -10.17
CA ILE A 76 6.90 -0.51 -9.59
C ILE A 76 6.86 -1.36 -8.32
N LEU A 77 5.69 -1.46 -7.67
CA LEU A 77 5.52 -2.28 -6.48
C LEU A 77 5.03 -3.69 -6.80
N GLY A 78 4.56 -3.92 -8.02
CA GLY A 78 4.02 -5.21 -8.39
C GLY A 78 2.61 -5.43 -7.85
N THR A 79 1.97 -6.48 -8.31
CA THR A 79 0.64 -6.86 -7.84
C THR A 79 0.61 -8.38 -7.65
N SER A 80 -0.42 -8.85 -6.93
CA SER A 80 -0.68 -10.27 -6.83
C SER A 80 -2.18 -10.49 -6.90
N ARG A 81 -2.57 -11.70 -7.27
CA ARG A 81 -3.98 -12.04 -7.35
C ARG A 81 -4.47 -12.51 -5.99
N GLN A 82 -5.23 -11.67 -5.32
CA GLN A 82 -5.77 -11.99 -4.00
C GLN A 82 -7.27 -11.72 -4.04
N PRO A 83 -8.08 -12.70 -4.50
CA PRO A 83 -9.52 -12.50 -4.64
C PRO A 83 -10.18 -12.13 -3.31
N PHE A 84 -11.05 -11.15 -3.35
CA PHE A 84 -11.74 -10.69 -2.15
C PHE A 84 -12.49 -11.81 -1.46
N LYS A 85 -13.17 -12.65 -2.23
CA LYS A 85 -13.98 -13.73 -1.65
C LYS A 85 -13.15 -14.73 -0.87
N LEU A 86 -11.84 -14.77 -1.07
CA LEU A 86 -10.96 -15.70 -0.36
C LEU A 86 -10.22 -15.01 0.80
N MET A 87 -10.49 -13.73 1.07
CA MET A 87 -9.77 -13.00 2.11
C MET A 87 -9.98 -13.56 3.50
N ARG A 88 -11.15 -14.12 3.77
CA ARG A 88 -11.43 -14.73 5.09
C ARG A 88 -11.06 -16.19 5.14
N THR A 89 -10.57 -16.76 4.04
CA THR A 89 -10.13 -18.15 3.98
C THR A 89 -8.64 -18.19 4.27
N PRO A 90 -8.17 -19.00 5.22
CA PRO A 90 -6.73 -19.11 5.48
C PRO A 90 -6.00 -19.55 4.21
N ASP A 91 -4.75 -19.12 4.09
CA ASP A 91 -3.96 -19.52 2.94
C ASP A 91 -3.49 -20.98 3.10
N GLU A 92 -2.72 -21.45 2.14
CA GLU A 92 -2.24 -22.85 2.14
C GLU A 92 -1.37 -23.20 3.35
N ASN A 93 -0.82 -22.19 4.01
CA ASN A 93 -0.01 -22.37 5.21
C ASN A 93 -0.81 -22.13 6.50
N GLY A 94 -2.12 -21.94 6.38
CA GLY A 94 -2.97 -21.71 7.54
C GLY A 94 -2.95 -20.26 8.04
N LEU A 95 -2.39 -19.34 7.26
CA LEU A 95 -2.31 -17.94 7.66
C LEU A 95 -3.68 -17.27 7.61
N ASP A 96 -4.05 -16.61 8.70
CA ASP A 96 -5.22 -15.73 8.71
C ASP A 96 -4.82 -14.43 8.02
N LYS A 97 -5.27 -14.25 6.80
CA LYS A 97 -4.85 -13.13 5.95
C LYS A 97 -5.17 -11.78 6.56
N VAL A 98 -6.37 -11.63 7.07
CA VAL A 98 -6.82 -10.35 7.61
C VAL A 98 -6.01 -9.99 8.86
N GLU A 99 -5.83 -10.94 9.76
CA GLU A 99 -5.04 -10.68 10.96
C GLU A 99 -3.58 -10.42 10.62
N ALA A 100 -3.04 -11.11 9.62
CA ALA A 100 -1.66 -10.87 9.18
C ALA A 100 -1.50 -9.44 8.65
N MET A 101 -2.46 -8.98 7.86
CA MET A 101 -2.41 -7.61 7.33
C MET A 101 -2.52 -6.57 8.45
N LYS A 102 -3.40 -6.81 9.41
CA LYS A 102 -3.53 -5.92 10.57
C LYS A 102 -2.23 -5.89 11.38
N HIS A 103 -1.64 -7.06 11.59
CA HIS A 103 -0.40 -7.16 12.34
C HIS A 103 0.71 -6.33 11.69
N THR A 104 0.86 -6.44 10.38
CA THR A 104 1.87 -5.68 9.64
C THR A 104 1.61 -4.18 9.77
N TYR A 105 0.35 -3.78 9.60
CA TYR A 105 -0.04 -2.38 9.70
C TYR A 105 0.37 -1.78 11.05
N TYR A 106 0.03 -2.46 12.14
CA TYR A 106 0.34 -1.96 13.47
C TYR A 106 1.82 -2.07 13.83
N LYS A 107 2.46 -3.15 13.40
CA LYS A 107 3.89 -3.35 13.67
C LYS A 107 4.73 -2.24 13.04
N LEU A 108 4.38 -1.84 11.83
CA LEU A 108 5.09 -0.76 11.14
C LEU A 108 4.65 0.61 11.58
N LYS A 109 3.64 0.69 12.44
CA LYS A 109 3.10 1.96 12.94
C LYS A 109 2.67 2.87 11.80
N LEU A 110 1.95 2.29 10.86
CA LEU A 110 1.42 3.06 9.74
C LEU A 110 0.33 4.00 10.23
N GLU A 111 0.38 5.23 9.76
CA GLU A 111 -0.66 6.21 10.05
C GLU A 111 -1.86 5.97 9.15
N CYS A 112 -1.59 5.49 7.95
CA CYS A 112 -2.63 5.23 6.96
C CYS A 112 -2.05 4.31 5.88
N LEU A 113 -2.91 3.65 5.14
CA LEU A 113 -2.52 2.78 4.03
C LEU A 113 -3.26 3.23 2.78
N VAL A 114 -2.52 3.56 1.74
CA VAL A 114 -3.07 3.96 0.45
C VAL A 114 -3.11 2.74 -0.46
N ILE A 115 -4.29 2.41 -0.95
CA ILE A 115 -4.49 1.25 -1.81
C ILE A 115 -4.99 1.71 -3.17
N LEU A 116 -4.25 1.34 -4.20
CA LEU A 116 -4.58 1.68 -5.58
C LEU A 116 -4.99 0.41 -6.31
N GLY A 117 -6.19 0.37 -6.86
CA GLY A 117 -6.62 -0.82 -7.58
C GLY A 117 -8.06 -0.76 -8.07
N GLY A 118 -8.52 -1.88 -8.60
CA GLY A 118 -9.87 -2.00 -9.17
C GLY A 118 -10.91 -2.44 -8.16
N ASN A 119 -12.04 -2.95 -8.66
CA ASN A 119 -13.20 -3.27 -7.82
C ASN A 119 -12.92 -4.27 -6.72
N GLY A 120 -12.23 -5.36 -7.04
CA GLY A 120 -11.92 -6.36 -6.02
C GLY A 120 -11.04 -5.79 -4.93
N SER A 121 -10.07 -4.97 -5.33
CA SER A 121 -9.18 -4.30 -4.40
C SER A 121 -9.94 -3.35 -3.49
N GLN A 122 -10.95 -2.65 -4.03
CA GLN A 122 -11.75 -1.73 -3.23
C GLN A 122 -12.57 -2.46 -2.18
N LYS A 123 -13.05 -3.65 -2.50
CA LYS A 123 -13.78 -4.47 -1.54
C LYS A 123 -12.88 -4.91 -0.38
N THR A 124 -11.65 -5.30 -0.68
CA THR A 124 -10.69 -5.66 0.36
C THR A 124 -10.31 -4.44 1.19
N ALA A 125 -10.15 -3.28 0.55
CA ALA A 125 -9.88 -2.05 1.28
C ALA A 125 -11.00 -1.75 2.28
N ASN A 126 -12.24 -1.94 1.86
CA ASN A 126 -13.40 -1.74 2.74
C ASN A 126 -13.39 -2.71 3.91
N LEU A 127 -13.05 -3.98 3.64
CA LEU A 127 -12.91 -4.97 4.69
C LEU A 127 -11.92 -4.51 5.75
N LEU A 128 -10.77 -3.99 5.32
CA LEU A 128 -9.75 -3.52 6.26
C LEU A 128 -10.22 -2.29 7.03
N ARG A 129 -11.00 -1.41 6.40
CA ARG A 129 -11.60 -0.29 7.14
C ARG A 129 -12.52 -0.78 8.24
N GLU A 130 -13.31 -1.80 7.96
CA GLU A 130 -14.21 -2.38 8.95
C GLU A 130 -13.45 -3.02 10.09
N GLU A 131 -12.21 -3.44 9.83
CA GLU A 131 -11.34 -3.99 10.87
C GLU A 131 -10.60 -2.91 11.66
N GLY A 132 -10.86 -1.65 11.36
CA GLY A 132 -10.32 -0.54 12.14
C GLY A 132 -9.08 0.12 11.57
N LEU A 133 -8.62 -0.28 10.39
CA LEU A 133 -7.45 0.33 9.77
C LEU A 133 -7.84 1.61 9.03
N ASN A 134 -6.92 2.56 9.01
CA ASN A 134 -7.11 3.81 8.30
C ASN A 134 -6.69 3.61 6.84
N ILE A 135 -7.66 3.44 5.98
CA ILE A 135 -7.43 3.09 4.58
C ILE A 135 -7.92 4.20 3.66
N VAL A 136 -7.06 4.60 2.73
CA VAL A 136 -7.44 5.49 1.63
C VAL A 136 -7.35 4.66 0.37
N SER A 137 -8.46 4.46 -0.30
CA SER A 137 -8.47 3.66 -1.51
C SER A 137 -8.71 4.55 -2.72
N LEU A 138 -7.87 4.36 -3.74
CA LEU A 138 -7.96 5.11 -4.98
C LEU A 138 -8.25 4.12 -6.10
N PRO A 139 -9.35 4.32 -6.83
CA PRO A 139 -9.68 3.40 -7.91
C PRO A 139 -8.69 3.52 -9.06
N LYS A 140 -8.46 2.41 -9.73
CA LYS A 140 -7.69 2.40 -10.95
C LYS A 140 -8.53 3.12 -12.01
N THR A 141 -8.00 4.18 -12.56
CA THR A 141 -8.68 4.95 -13.59
C THR A 141 -8.29 4.45 -14.97
N ILE A 142 -9.18 4.65 -15.87
CA ILE A 142 -8.94 4.27 -17.25
C ILE A 142 -8.47 5.50 -18.01
#